data_45031d6f39f0140804d819c83cf06cf9
#
_entry.id   45031d6f39f0140804d819c83cf06cf9
#
_cell.length_a   1.000
_cell.length_b   1.000
_cell.length_c   1.000
_cell.angle_alpha   90.00
_cell.angle_beta   90.00
_cell.angle_gamma   90.00
#
_symmetry.space_group_name_H-M   'P 1'
#
loop_
_entity.id
_entity.type
_entity.pdbx_description
1 polymer ?
#
loop_
_entity_poly.entity_id
_entity_poly.type
_entity_poly.pdbx_seq_one_letter_code
_entity_poly.pdbx_strand_id
1 'polypeptide(L)'
;MFSGWGLSWGGWLDNRRGEWWLLTQLLLITAHLLPPWPTAAAWGLDIWPWPVFIVGVLLLLSGFGLAAQAFASLGSSLSPLPAAKQGNRLVSQGPYQRCRHPMYQAVLLCSLGVALAIGSLLHLLLLLGLVAVLGGKARREERSLLLLHPDYAAYRSTTPAIAPGLPWLDWRN
;
A
#
# COMPACT_ATOMS: atom_id res chain seq x y z
N MET A 1 -20.34 -8.60 11.87
CA MET A 1 -19.77 -8.23 10.57
C MET A 1 -18.24 -8.28 10.52
N PHE A 2 -17.52 -8.15 11.63
CA PHE A 2 -16.04 -8.14 11.67
C PHE A 2 -15.38 -9.50 11.94
N SER A 3 -16.13 -10.54 12.30
CA SER A 3 -15.60 -11.89 12.58
C SER A 3 -14.93 -12.57 11.37
N GLY A 4 -15.31 -12.21 10.14
CA GLY A 4 -14.71 -12.74 8.92
C GLY A 4 -13.31 -12.21 8.61
N TRP A 5 -12.89 -11.09 9.22
CA TRP A 5 -11.58 -10.46 8.97
C TRP A 5 -10.50 -10.89 9.95
N GLY A 6 -10.86 -11.75 10.91
CA GLY A 6 -9.92 -12.27 11.90
C GLY A 6 -9.46 -11.26 12.95
N LEU A 7 -10.11 -10.11 13.04
CA LEU A 7 -9.84 -9.12 14.07
C LEU A 7 -10.38 -9.62 15.41
N SER A 8 -9.54 -9.68 16.42
CA SER A 8 -9.90 -10.05 17.79
C SER A 8 -9.19 -9.12 18.79
N TRP A 9 -9.83 -8.86 19.94
CA TRP A 9 -9.22 -8.03 20.98
C TRP A 9 -7.88 -8.60 21.46
N GLY A 10 -7.75 -9.92 21.62
CA GLY A 10 -6.47 -10.56 21.95
C GLY A 10 -5.42 -10.41 20.85
N GLY A 11 -5.82 -10.41 19.57
CA GLY A 11 -4.91 -10.20 18.44
C GLY A 11 -4.25 -8.83 18.46
N TRP A 12 -4.94 -7.79 18.87
CA TRP A 12 -4.39 -6.43 19.00
C TRP A 12 -3.29 -6.33 20.06
N LEU A 13 -3.41 -7.10 21.15
CA LEU A 13 -2.37 -7.13 22.19
C LEU A 13 -1.15 -7.95 21.75
N ASP A 14 -1.38 -9.10 21.13
CA ASP A 14 -0.32 -10.08 20.80
C ASP A 14 0.29 -9.90 19.41
N ASN A 15 -0.29 -9.05 18.54
CA ASN A 15 0.13 -8.84 17.15
C ASN A 15 0.31 -10.14 16.34
N ARG A 16 -0.48 -11.17 16.66
CA ARG A 16 -0.31 -12.52 16.09
C ARG A 16 -0.50 -12.55 14.58
N ARG A 17 -1.45 -11.77 14.06
CA ARG A 17 -1.80 -11.69 12.64
C ARG A 17 -1.24 -10.45 11.95
N GLY A 18 -0.45 -9.63 12.67
CA GLY A 18 0.14 -8.41 12.15
C GLY A 18 -0.81 -7.20 12.24
N GLU A 19 -1.64 -7.13 13.27
CA GLU A 19 -2.58 -6.05 13.52
C GLU A 19 -1.87 -4.69 13.62
N TRP A 20 -0.67 -4.66 14.19
CA TRP A 20 0.10 -3.42 14.30
C TRP A 20 0.55 -2.85 12.94
N TRP A 21 0.77 -3.72 11.94
CA TRP A 21 1.03 -3.26 10.57
C TRP A 21 -0.18 -2.51 10.00
N LEU A 22 -1.38 -3.02 10.26
CA LEU A 22 -2.61 -2.36 9.84
C LEU A 22 -2.78 -1.02 10.57
N LEU A 23 -2.58 -0.99 11.90
CA LEU A 23 -2.70 0.23 12.70
C LEU A 23 -1.71 1.30 12.22
N THR A 24 -0.43 0.95 12.06
CA THR A 24 0.60 1.87 11.59
C THR A 24 0.29 2.39 10.18
N GLN A 25 -0.17 1.52 9.28
CA GLN A 25 -0.63 1.91 7.95
C GLN A 25 -1.76 2.94 8.02
N LEU A 26 -2.79 2.68 8.84
CA LEU A 26 -3.95 3.57 8.99
C LEU A 26 -3.53 4.92 9.60
N LEU A 27 -2.66 4.93 10.60
CA LEU A 27 -2.12 6.15 11.20
C LEU A 27 -1.36 6.99 10.16
N LEU A 28 -0.49 6.36 9.35
CA LEU A 28 0.25 7.07 8.30
C LEU A 28 -0.68 7.60 7.21
N ILE A 29 -1.70 6.84 6.80
CA ILE A 29 -2.69 7.31 5.82
C ILE A 29 -3.48 8.48 6.40
N THR A 30 -3.95 8.39 7.64
CA THR A 30 -4.71 9.47 8.29
C THR A 30 -3.84 10.72 8.48
N ALA A 31 -2.54 10.56 8.74
CA ALA A 31 -1.61 11.67 8.86
C ALA A 31 -1.47 12.49 7.56
N HIS A 32 -1.86 11.95 6.39
CA HIS A 32 -1.93 12.74 5.16
C HIS A 32 -3.05 13.80 5.16
N LEU A 33 -3.91 13.81 6.17
CA LEU A 33 -4.88 14.89 6.39
C LEU A 33 -4.28 16.08 7.16
N LEU A 34 -3.05 15.98 7.63
CA LEU A 34 -2.35 17.09 8.28
C LEU A 34 -2.07 18.22 7.28
N PRO A 35 -1.97 19.47 7.75
CA PRO A 35 -1.60 20.57 6.88
C PRO A 35 -0.17 20.40 6.31
N PRO A 36 0.13 20.98 5.14
CA PRO A 36 1.47 20.92 4.56
C PRO A 36 2.51 21.57 5.47
N TRP A 37 3.66 20.90 5.62
CA TRP A 37 4.77 21.44 6.39
C TRP A 37 6.11 20.99 5.76
N PRO A 38 7.07 21.91 5.57
CA PRO A 38 6.84 23.36 5.50
C PRO A 38 5.88 23.71 4.35
N THR A 39 5.31 24.90 4.39
CA THR A 39 4.44 25.40 3.31
C THR A 39 5.27 25.85 2.10
N ALA A 40 4.63 26.05 0.94
CA ALA A 40 5.29 26.58 -0.26
C ALA A 40 6.03 27.90 -0.01
N ALA A 41 5.48 28.78 0.83
CA ALA A 41 6.11 30.04 1.22
C ALA A 41 7.46 29.85 1.95
N ALA A 42 7.62 28.79 2.71
CA ALA A 42 8.91 28.46 3.35
C ALA A 42 9.99 28.04 2.35
N TRP A 43 9.61 27.68 1.13
CA TRP A 43 10.51 27.41 0.00
C TRP A 43 10.77 28.65 -0.86
N GLY A 44 10.29 29.83 -0.46
CA GLY A 44 10.37 31.05 -1.25
C GLY A 44 9.42 31.08 -2.46
N LEU A 45 8.36 30.28 -2.45
CA LEU A 45 7.39 30.19 -3.52
C LEU A 45 6.06 30.82 -3.05
N ASP A 46 5.62 31.86 -3.74
CA ASP A 46 4.30 32.46 -3.49
C ASP A 46 3.17 31.51 -3.88
N ILE A 47 3.41 30.73 -4.95
CA ILE A 47 2.45 29.75 -5.48
C ILE A 47 3.23 28.45 -5.77
N TRP A 48 2.63 27.30 -5.41
CA TRP A 48 3.18 26.00 -5.73
C TRP A 48 3.18 25.78 -7.25
N PRO A 49 4.27 25.23 -7.86
CA PRO A 49 4.38 25.08 -9.29
C PRO A 49 3.25 24.25 -9.90
N TRP A 50 2.47 24.86 -10.77
CA TRP A 50 1.31 24.26 -11.42
C TRP A 50 1.57 22.90 -12.12
N PRO A 51 2.69 22.68 -12.83
CA PRO A 51 2.97 21.36 -13.42
C PRO A 51 3.12 20.27 -12.38
N VAL A 52 3.77 20.58 -11.23
CA VAL A 52 3.96 19.62 -10.13
C VAL A 52 2.62 19.27 -9.48
N PHE A 53 1.75 20.28 -9.28
CA PHE A 53 0.39 20.08 -8.80
C PHE A 53 -0.40 19.12 -9.73
N ILE A 54 -0.37 19.35 -11.05
CA ILE A 54 -1.07 18.48 -12.02
C ILE A 54 -0.56 17.04 -11.92
N VAL A 55 0.76 16.84 -11.92
CA VAL A 55 1.36 15.49 -11.79
C VAL A 55 0.88 14.83 -10.49
N GLY A 56 0.86 15.58 -9.39
CA GLY A 56 0.34 15.09 -8.11
C GLY A 56 -1.10 14.62 -8.19
N VAL A 57 -1.98 15.43 -8.80
CA VAL A 57 -3.40 15.09 -8.99
C VAL A 57 -3.56 13.85 -9.89
N LEU A 58 -2.81 13.76 -10.98
CA LEU A 58 -2.87 12.59 -11.89
C LEU A 58 -2.43 11.30 -11.19
N LEU A 59 -1.39 11.35 -10.36
CA LEU A 59 -0.95 10.22 -9.55
C LEU A 59 -2.01 9.82 -8.53
N LEU A 60 -2.62 10.79 -7.87
CA LEU A 60 -3.70 10.55 -6.90
C LEU A 60 -4.89 9.84 -7.57
N LEU A 61 -5.35 10.36 -8.70
CA LEU A 61 -6.46 9.74 -9.47
C LEU A 61 -6.10 8.34 -9.97
N SER A 62 -4.86 8.15 -10.44
CA SER A 62 -4.36 6.84 -10.88
C SER A 62 -4.31 5.84 -9.72
N GLY A 63 -3.89 6.29 -8.52
CA GLY A 63 -3.90 5.49 -7.31
C GLY A 63 -5.31 5.05 -6.92
N PHE A 64 -6.29 5.95 -6.92
CA PHE A 64 -7.70 5.60 -6.67
C PHE A 64 -8.25 4.61 -7.70
N GLY A 65 -7.97 4.83 -8.99
CA GLY A 65 -8.37 3.91 -10.05
C GLY A 65 -7.78 2.51 -9.87
N LEU A 66 -6.48 2.43 -9.52
CA LEU A 66 -5.82 1.15 -9.23
C LEU A 66 -6.40 0.48 -7.98
N ALA A 67 -6.67 1.24 -6.92
CA ALA A 67 -7.29 0.71 -5.70
C ALA A 67 -8.67 0.10 -5.99
N ALA A 68 -9.51 0.79 -6.75
CA ALA A 68 -10.84 0.30 -7.13
C ALA A 68 -10.75 -1.01 -7.94
N GLN A 69 -9.84 -1.08 -8.93
CA GLN A 69 -9.64 -2.28 -9.74
C GLN A 69 -9.11 -3.44 -8.90
N ALA A 70 -8.12 -3.19 -8.03
CA ALA A 70 -7.54 -4.21 -7.17
C ALA A 70 -8.57 -4.74 -6.15
N PHE A 71 -9.37 -3.85 -5.56
CA PHE A 71 -10.44 -4.21 -4.65
C PHE A 71 -11.50 -5.09 -5.34
N ALA A 72 -11.93 -4.70 -6.53
CA ALA A 72 -12.90 -5.48 -7.31
C ALA A 72 -12.36 -6.88 -7.68
N SER A 73 -11.05 -6.98 -7.98
CA SER A 73 -10.41 -8.26 -8.32
C SER A 73 -10.26 -9.20 -7.13
N LEU A 74 -10.08 -8.69 -5.90
CA LEU A 74 -9.98 -9.51 -4.69
C LEU A 74 -11.30 -10.11 -4.26
N GLY A 75 -12.41 -9.37 -4.40
CA GLY A 75 -13.73 -9.83 -4.00
C GLY A 75 -13.75 -10.39 -2.57
N SER A 76 -14.18 -11.67 -2.41
CA SER A 76 -14.24 -12.35 -1.12
C SER A 76 -12.86 -12.69 -0.50
N SER A 77 -11.78 -12.63 -1.28
CA SER A 77 -10.41 -12.90 -0.82
C SER A 77 -9.77 -11.70 -0.08
N LEU A 78 -10.47 -10.57 0.00
CA LEU A 78 -9.98 -9.37 0.68
C LEU A 78 -9.72 -9.65 2.17
N SER A 79 -8.49 -9.36 2.63
CA SER A 79 -8.11 -9.32 4.03
C SER A 79 -7.28 -8.06 4.32
N PRO A 80 -7.62 -7.27 5.34
CA PRO A 80 -6.83 -6.11 5.73
C PRO A 80 -5.56 -6.49 6.52
N LEU A 81 -5.52 -7.72 7.06
CA LEU A 81 -4.40 -8.24 7.82
C LEU A 81 -3.39 -8.95 6.93
N PRO A 82 -2.08 -8.92 7.26
CA PRO A 82 -1.04 -9.61 6.50
C PRO A 82 -1.07 -11.14 6.65
N ALA A 83 -1.84 -11.68 7.60
CA ALA A 83 -2.07 -13.11 7.70
C ALA A 83 -3.09 -13.52 6.62
N ALA A 84 -2.67 -14.36 5.68
CA ALA A 84 -3.55 -14.88 4.65
C ALA A 84 -4.68 -15.71 5.29
N LYS A 85 -5.91 -15.49 4.81
CA LYS A 85 -7.09 -16.21 5.30
C LYS A 85 -7.07 -17.64 4.74
N GLN A 86 -7.25 -18.63 5.59
CA GLN A 86 -7.36 -20.03 5.16
C GLN A 86 -8.58 -20.19 4.23
N GLY A 87 -8.38 -20.94 3.14
CA GLY A 87 -9.44 -21.17 2.14
C GLY A 87 -9.61 -20.07 1.10
N ASN A 88 -8.82 -19.00 1.14
CA ASN A 88 -8.83 -17.99 0.08
C ASN A 88 -8.18 -18.53 -1.20
N ARG A 89 -8.75 -18.14 -2.34
CA ARG A 89 -8.17 -18.41 -3.64
C ARG A 89 -7.04 -17.41 -3.93
N LEU A 90 -5.94 -17.89 -4.51
CA LEU A 90 -4.89 -17.02 -5.02
C LEU A 90 -5.44 -16.20 -6.20
N VAL A 91 -5.41 -14.86 -6.07
CA VAL A 91 -5.80 -13.94 -7.14
C VAL A 91 -4.55 -13.47 -7.86
N SER A 92 -4.41 -13.85 -9.14
CA SER A 92 -3.29 -13.47 -10.01
C SER A 92 -3.74 -12.81 -11.31
N GLN A 93 -5.00 -12.36 -11.39
CA GLN A 93 -5.60 -11.76 -12.58
C GLN A 93 -5.79 -10.24 -12.42
N GLY A 94 -6.08 -9.55 -13.53
CA GLY A 94 -6.29 -8.11 -13.55
C GLY A 94 -5.04 -7.34 -13.08
N PRO A 95 -5.15 -6.40 -12.14
CA PRO A 95 -4.01 -5.64 -11.61
C PRO A 95 -2.93 -6.55 -11.00
N TYR A 96 -3.31 -7.74 -10.49
CA TYR A 96 -2.42 -8.72 -9.89
C TYR A 96 -1.51 -9.43 -10.92
N GLN A 97 -1.77 -9.33 -12.22
CA GLN A 97 -0.82 -9.78 -13.25
C GLN A 97 0.41 -8.88 -13.36
N ARG A 98 0.27 -7.60 -13.01
CA ARG A 98 1.32 -6.59 -13.15
C ARG A 98 2.13 -6.40 -11.87
N CYS A 99 1.51 -6.65 -10.73
CA CYS A 99 2.07 -6.42 -9.41
C CYS A 99 1.34 -7.30 -8.39
N ARG A 100 2.08 -7.95 -7.47
CA ARG A 100 1.49 -8.84 -6.46
C ARG A 100 0.69 -8.11 -5.38
N HIS A 101 1.03 -6.84 -5.13
CA HIS A 101 0.38 -6.00 -4.11
C HIS A 101 -0.16 -4.68 -4.69
N PRO A 102 -1.10 -4.72 -5.67
CA PRO A 102 -1.60 -3.52 -6.33
C PRO A 102 -2.34 -2.57 -5.38
N MET A 103 -2.95 -3.07 -4.30
CA MET A 103 -3.53 -2.22 -3.25
C MET A 103 -2.47 -1.37 -2.54
N TYR A 104 -1.29 -1.94 -2.27
CA TYR A 104 -0.19 -1.20 -1.64
C TYR A 104 0.43 -0.21 -2.61
N GLN A 105 0.60 -0.61 -3.88
CA GLN A 105 1.01 0.31 -4.95
C GLN A 105 0.07 1.51 -5.06
N ALA A 106 -1.24 1.28 -5.02
CA ALA A 106 -2.26 2.33 -5.06
C ALA A 106 -2.11 3.32 -3.88
N VAL A 107 -1.91 2.84 -2.66
CA VAL A 107 -1.68 3.69 -1.48
C VAL A 107 -0.42 4.54 -1.65
N LEU A 108 0.68 3.96 -2.17
CA LEU A 108 1.92 4.71 -2.41
C LEU A 108 1.75 5.76 -3.51
N LEU A 109 1.02 5.45 -4.59
CA LEU A 109 0.69 6.42 -5.64
C LEU A 109 -0.15 7.57 -5.10
N CYS A 110 -1.18 7.29 -4.29
CA CYS A 110 -1.99 8.33 -3.66
C CYS A 110 -1.13 9.21 -2.72
N SER A 111 -0.29 8.60 -1.89
CA SER A 111 0.59 9.32 -0.98
C SER A 111 1.58 10.23 -1.72
N LEU A 112 2.23 9.73 -2.78
CA LEU A 112 3.11 10.52 -3.64
C LEU A 112 2.32 11.65 -4.32
N GLY A 113 1.12 11.33 -4.82
CA GLY A 113 0.23 12.31 -5.44
C GLY A 113 -0.11 13.47 -4.51
N VAL A 114 -0.48 13.17 -3.26
CA VAL A 114 -0.72 14.21 -2.24
C VAL A 114 0.54 15.02 -1.98
N ALA A 115 1.69 14.37 -1.73
CA ALA A 115 2.95 15.04 -1.43
C ALA A 115 3.36 16.04 -2.52
N LEU A 116 3.21 15.66 -3.80
CA LEU A 116 3.53 16.52 -4.95
C LEU A 116 2.47 17.61 -5.15
N ALA A 117 1.17 17.29 -4.97
CA ALA A 117 0.12 18.28 -5.18
C ALA A 117 0.19 19.45 -4.17
N ILE A 118 0.57 19.16 -2.94
CA ILE A 118 0.60 20.19 -1.88
C ILE A 118 2.01 20.70 -1.54
N GLY A 119 3.06 20.11 -2.15
CA GLY A 119 4.45 20.55 -1.97
C GLY A 119 4.96 20.45 -0.54
N SER A 120 4.75 19.31 0.12
CA SER A 120 5.02 19.17 1.55
C SER A 120 6.07 18.10 1.85
N LEU A 121 7.13 18.49 2.55
CA LEU A 121 8.16 17.57 3.03
C LEU A 121 7.60 16.56 4.04
N LEU A 122 6.68 16.99 4.91
CA LEU A 122 5.98 16.10 5.84
C LEU A 122 5.34 14.92 5.09
N HIS A 123 4.64 15.21 3.98
CA HIS A 123 3.97 14.16 3.20
C HIS A 123 4.95 13.25 2.46
N LEU A 124 6.12 13.74 2.06
CA LEU A 124 7.21 12.88 1.57
C LEU A 124 7.75 11.96 2.66
N LEU A 125 7.90 12.44 3.89
CA LEU A 125 8.31 11.61 5.03
C LEU A 125 7.24 10.57 5.38
N LEU A 126 5.96 10.93 5.32
CA LEU A 126 4.86 9.98 5.49
C LEU A 126 4.84 8.91 4.38
N LEU A 127 5.11 9.30 3.13
CA LEU A 127 5.30 8.36 2.02
C LEU A 127 6.43 7.37 2.30
N LEU A 128 7.61 7.84 2.76
CA LEU A 128 8.72 6.96 3.12
C LEU A 128 8.34 5.99 4.25
N GLY A 129 7.60 6.47 5.25
CA GLY A 129 7.02 5.63 6.29
C GLY A 129 6.09 4.55 5.72
N LEU A 130 5.21 4.93 4.78
CA LEU A 130 4.32 3.98 4.09
C LEU A 130 5.10 2.97 3.25
N VAL A 131 6.17 3.38 2.55
CA VAL A 131 7.05 2.45 1.81
C VAL A 131 7.62 1.40 2.74
N ALA A 132 8.15 1.80 3.89
CA ALA A 132 8.72 0.87 4.87
C ALA A 132 7.65 -0.09 5.44
N VAL A 133 6.50 0.44 5.86
CA VAL A 133 5.41 -0.32 6.46
C VAL A 133 4.79 -1.28 5.43
N LEU A 134 4.44 -0.81 4.25
CA LEU A 134 3.80 -1.65 3.23
C LEU A 134 4.75 -2.69 2.65
N GLY A 135 6.05 -2.35 2.49
CA GLY A 135 7.07 -3.31 2.10
C GLY A 135 7.26 -4.43 3.13
N GLY A 136 7.31 -4.09 4.42
CA GLY A 136 7.38 -5.06 5.51
C GLY A 136 6.13 -5.92 5.62
N LYS A 137 4.95 -5.30 5.52
CA LYS A 137 3.65 -5.98 5.52
C LYS A 137 3.52 -6.97 4.37
N ALA A 138 3.89 -6.56 3.15
CA ALA A 138 3.86 -7.41 1.97
C ALA A 138 4.77 -8.66 2.12
N ARG A 139 6.00 -8.48 2.62
CA ARG A 139 6.91 -9.62 2.88
C ARG A 139 6.35 -10.59 3.90
N ARG A 140 5.68 -10.09 4.94
CA ARG A 140 5.01 -10.93 5.94
C ARG A 140 3.85 -11.71 5.33
N GLU A 141 3.03 -11.06 4.51
CA GLU A 141 1.91 -11.68 3.80
C GLU A 141 2.38 -12.79 2.85
N GLU A 142 3.44 -12.53 2.08
CA GLU A 142 4.01 -13.50 1.14
C GLU A 142 4.54 -14.77 1.81
N ARG A 143 5.08 -14.67 3.03
CA ARG A 143 5.47 -15.86 3.81
C ARG A 143 4.29 -16.78 4.08
N SER A 144 3.12 -16.21 4.39
CA SER A 144 1.90 -16.98 4.60
C SER A 144 1.35 -17.54 3.29
N LEU A 145 1.42 -16.77 2.20
CA LEU A 145 0.96 -17.20 0.88
C LEU A 145 1.80 -18.35 0.33
N LEU A 146 3.12 -18.35 0.54
CA LEU A 146 4.02 -19.45 0.17
C LEU A 146 3.67 -20.77 0.86
N LEU A 147 3.16 -20.70 2.10
CA LEU A 147 2.74 -21.90 2.85
C LEU A 147 1.37 -22.41 2.43
N LEU A 148 0.47 -21.52 1.98
CA LEU A 148 -0.92 -21.85 1.69
C LEU A 148 -1.16 -22.19 0.20
N HIS A 149 -0.33 -21.68 -0.71
CA HIS A 149 -0.52 -21.81 -2.15
C HIS A 149 0.76 -22.34 -2.81
N PRO A 150 0.78 -23.62 -3.26
CA PRO A 150 1.93 -24.21 -3.94
C PRO A 150 2.40 -23.42 -5.17
N ASP A 151 1.44 -22.84 -5.92
CA ASP A 151 1.72 -22.09 -7.16
C ASP A 151 2.24 -20.67 -6.90
N TYR A 152 2.25 -20.22 -5.63
CA TYR A 152 2.67 -18.84 -5.31
C TYR A 152 4.14 -18.58 -5.61
N ALA A 153 5.01 -19.59 -5.48
CA ALA A 153 6.43 -19.45 -5.79
C ALA A 153 6.67 -19.12 -7.28
N ALA A 154 5.96 -19.80 -8.19
CA ALA A 154 6.03 -19.53 -9.63
C ALA A 154 5.48 -18.12 -9.96
N TYR A 155 4.35 -17.73 -9.38
CA TYR A 155 3.80 -16.39 -9.53
C TYR A 155 4.75 -15.30 -9.02
N ARG A 156 5.38 -15.52 -7.85
CA ARG A 156 6.35 -14.61 -7.26
C ARG A 156 7.58 -14.38 -8.12
N SER A 157 8.12 -15.43 -8.76
CA SER A 157 9.33 -15.33 -9.58
C SER A 157 9.14 -14.47 -10.84
N THR A 158 7.91 -14.40 -11.37
CA THR A 158 7.60 -13.70 -12.62
C THR A 158 7.00 -12.29 -12.40
N THR A 159 6.32 -12.06 -11.26
CA THR A 159 5.57 -10.83 -11.03
C THR A 159 6.23 -9.97 -9.94
N PRO A 160 6.46 -8.66 -10.19
CA PRO A 160 7.02 -7.76 -9.19
C PRO A 160 6.12 -7.61 -7.96
N ALA A 161 6.71 -7.26 -6.80
CA ALA A 161 5.97 -7.17 -5.55
C ALA A 161 5.03 -5.95 -5.51
N ILE A 162 5.56 -4.73 -5.42
CA ILE A 162 4.78 -3.49 -5.32
C ILE A 162 5.11 -2.55 -6.50
N ALA A 163 6.39 -2.24 -6.70
CA ALA A 163 6.82 -1.33 -7.76
C ALA A 163 8.02 -1.93 -8.50
N PRO A 164 7.85 -2.27 -9.81
CA PRO A 164 8.90 -2.92 -10.58
C PRO A 164 10.18 -2.06 -10.64
N GLY A 165 11.33 -2.72 -10.50
CA GLY A 165 12.64 -2.09 -10.61
C GLY A 165 13.10 -1.28 -9.38
N LEU A 166 12.28 -1.14 -8.33
CA LEU A 166 12.69 -0.50 -7.09
C LEU A 166 13.15 -1.57 -6.05
N PRO A 167 14.44 -1.59 -5.63
CA PRO A 167 15.02 -2.70 -4.85
C PRO A 167 14.25 -3.07 -3.58
N TRP A 168 13.64 -2.10 -2.90
CA TRP A 168 12.86 -2.32 -1.67
C TRP A 168 11.41 -2.72 -1.91
N LEU A 169 10.90 -2.49 -3.11
CA LEU A 169 9.51 -2.69 -3.52
C LEU A 169 9.37 -3.72 -4.64
N ASP A 170 10.48 -4.30 -5.12
CA ASP A 170 10.50 -5.42 -6.08
C ASP A 170 11.47 -6.49 -5.57
N TRP A 171 10.92 -7.62 -5.12
CA TRP A 171 11.67 -8.82 -4.75
C TRP A 171 10.99 -10.03 -5.40
N ARG A 172 11.77 -10.85 -6.11
CA ARG A 172 11.28 -12.01 -6.87
C ARG A 172 11.89 -13.33 -6.43
N ASN A 173 12.88 -13.25 -5.54
CA ASN A 173 13.63 -14.41 -5.00
C ASN A 173 13.19 -14.74 -3.57
#